data_9eb19ef1febb93748ee5ac7794070098
#
_entry.id   9eb19ef1febb93748ee5ac7794070098
#
_cell.length_a   1.000
_cell.length_b   1.000
_cell.length_c   1.000
_cell.angle_alpha   90.00
_cell.angle_beta   90.00
_cell.angle_gamma   90.00
#
_symmetry.space_group_name_H-M   'P 1'
#
loop_
_entity.id
_entity.type
_entity.pdbx_description
1 polymer ?
#
loop_
_entity_poly.entity_id
_entity_poly.type
_entity_poly.pdbx_seq_one_letter_code
_entity_poly.pdbx_strand_id
1 'polypeptide(L)'
;MKLKDIIDFIDKKVPEDLALDFDNVGLMGDYDLDCNINSIKKFMDLLSEDDYFKKNTLIITHHPPLFKPETPTYTIHSNWDIIDGGANEALAEILNLNVLDYFDKLTKIGRICESDYTFKELKKIILDNFSNVEIVNDLDDSMEIKKVGIISGFGLKNPDYIRLADENDLDLLISGDLTQETAILAKNLKLTLINLGHHESEVPGLYRLAELLEELDIECEVIDKKPIEVLE
;
A
#
# COMPACT_ATOMS: atom_id res chain seq x y z
N MET A 1 -26.81 3.05 -6.37
CA MET A 1 -26.63 1.57 -6.27
C MET A 1 -26.89 1.13 -4.85
N LYS A 2 -27.29 -0.12 -4.57
CA LYS A 2 -27.42 -0.59 -3.19
C LYS A 2 -26.05 -0.93 -2.59
N LEU A 3 -25.90 -0.78 -1.28
CA LEU A 3 -24.65 -1.10 -0.59
C LEU A 3 -24.20 -2.54 -0.87
N LYS A 4 -25.11 -3.51 -0.80
CA LYS A 4 -24.79 -4.92 -1.12
C LYS A 4 -24.21 -5.13 -2.52
N ASP A 5 -24.76 -4.43 -3.54
CA ASP A 5 -24.31 -4.58 -4.92
C ASP A 5 -22.88 -4.05 -5.10
N ILE A 6 -22.50 -3.01 -4.32
CA ILE A 6 -21.14 -2.47 -4.29
C ILE A 6 -20.19 -3.46 -3.59
N ILE A 7 -20.61 -4.01 -2.44
CA ILE A 7 -19.81 -5.02 -1.71
C ILE A 7 -19.59 -6.26 -2.60
N ASP A 8 -20.64 -6.78 -3.23
CA ASP A 8 -20.54 -7.92 -4.13
C ASP A 8 -19.58 -7.66 -5.31
N PHE A 9 -19.55 -6.42 -5.81
CA PHE A 9 -18.60 -6.01 -6.85
C PHE A 9 -17.16 -5.98 -6.31
N ILE A 10 -16.95 -5.39 -5.13
CA ILE A 10 -15.62 -5.32 -4.51
C ILE A 10 -15.10 -6.73 -4.22
N ASP A 11 -15.90 -7.57 -3.58
CA ASP A 11 -15.53 -8.96 -3.25
C ASP A 11 -15.18 -9.79 -4.47
N LYS A 12 -15.85 -9.55 -5.59
CA LYS A 12 -15.51 -10.22 -6.84
C LYS A 12 -14.15 -9.79 -7.40
N LYS A 13 -13.74 -8.54 -7.19
CA LYS A 13 -12.48 -7.96 -7.68
C LYS A 13 -11.34 -8.14 -6.69
N VAL A 14 -11.61 -7.96 -5.41
CA VAL A 14 -10.66 -8.01 -4.29
C VAL A 14 -11.27 -8.83 -3.15
N PRO A 15 -11.28 -10.17 -3.25
CA PRO A 15 -11.93 -11.05 -2.28
C PRO A 15 -11.45 -10.84 -0.84
N GLU A 16 -12.37 -10.83 0.12
CA GLU A 16 -12.02 -10.73 1.55
C GLU A 16 -11.20 -11.94 2.04
N ASP A 17 -11.45 -13.13 1.49
CA ASP A 17 -10.74 -14.38 1.86
C ASP A 17 -9.26 -14.40 1.44
N LEU A 18 -8.81 -13.44 0.65
CA LEU A 18 -7.39 -13.22 0.38
C LEU A 18 -6.66 -12.51 1.51
N ALA A 19 -7.37 -11.83 2.41
CA ALA A 19 -6.74 -11.11 3.50
C ALA A 19 -5.96 -12.05 4.44
N LEU A 20 -4.92 -11.50 5.07
CA LEU A 20 -4.16 -12.24 6.08
C LEU A 20 -5.05 -12.58 7.29
N ASP A 21 -4.85 -13.75 7.91
CA ASP A 21 -5.70 -14.29 8.97
C ASP A 21 -5.93 -13.35 10.17
N PHE A 22 -5.00 -12.43 10.42
CA PHE A 22 -5.07 -11.47 11.53
C PHE A 22 -5.68 -10.12 11.13
N ASP A 23 -5.98 -9.94 9.85
CA ASP A 23 -6.44 -8.66 9.32
C ASP A 23 -7.96 -8.50 9.45
N ASN A 24 -8.40 -7.26 9.57
CA ASN A 24 -9.81 -6.93 9.68
C ASN A 24 -10.24 -6.17 8.43
N VAL A 25 -10.76 -6.88 7.45
CA VAL A 25 -11.24 -6.34 6.17
C VAL A 25 -12.75 -6.50 6.04
N GLY A 26 -13.34 -5.92 4.99
CA GLY A 26 -14.75 -5.99 4.73
C GLY A 26 -15.56 -4.89 5.45
N LEU A 27 -16.79 -5.17 5.77
CA LEU A 27 -17.75 -4.19 6.33
C LEU A 27 -17.47 -3.90 7.82
N MET A 28 -17.17 -2.65 8.17
CA MET A 28 -16.72 -2.24 9.51
C MET A 28 -17.87 -1.97 10.49
N GLY A 29 -19.03 -2.54 10.28
CA GLY A 29 -20.18 -2.36 11.17
C GLY A 29 -21.42 -3.09 10.67
N ASP A 30 -22.52 -2.92 11.41
CA ASP A 30 -23.83 -3.49 11.07
C ASP A 30 -24.66 -2.40 10.40
N TYR A 31 -24.72 -2.41 9.09
CA TYR A 31 -25.41 -1.42 8.27
C TYR A 31 -26.53 -2.05 7.44
N ASP A 32 -27.51 -1.24 7.04
CA ASP A 32 -28.56 -1.67 6.12
C ASP A 32 -27.99 -1.89 4.71
N LEU A 33 -27.82 -3.15 4.32
CA LEU A 33 -27.29 -3.53 3.01
C LEU A 33 -28.17 -3.13 1.84
N ASP A 34 -29.44 -2.85 2.08
CA ASP A 34 -30.39 -2.36 1.07
C ASP A 34 -30.41 -0.83 0.94
N CYS A 35 -29.63 -0.11 1.76
CA CYS A 35 -29.50 1.34 1.61
C CYS A 35 -28.92 1.74 0.25
N ASN A 36 -29.31 2.92 -0.24
CA ASN A 36 -28.77 3.44 -1.51
C ASN A 36 -27.50 4.24 -1.26
N ILE A 37 -26.47 3.95 -2.05
CA ILE A 37 -25.20 4.69 -2.08
C ILE A 37 -25.15 5.48 -3.39
N ASN A 38 -24.79 6.75 -3.30
CA ASN A 38 -24.67 7.69 -4.42
C ASN A 38 -23.26 8.24 -4.57
N SER A 39 -22.44 8.14 -3.50
CA SER A 39 -21.05 8.59 -3.50
C SER A 39 -20.17 7.65 -2.68
N ILE A 40 -18.93 7.52 -3.10
CA ILE A 40 -17.89 6.77 -2.41
C ILE A 40 -16.76 7.74 -2.03
N LYS A 41 -16.33 7.69 -0.77
CA LYS A 41 -15.16 8.40 -0.29
C LYS A 41 -14.09 7.40 0.12
N LYS A 42 -12.88 7.58 -0.38
CA LYS A 42 -11.77 6.70 -0.07
C LYS A 42 -10.72 7.40 0.75
N PHE A 43 -10.29 6.71 1.78
CA PHE A 43 -9.26 7.15 2.70
C PHE A 43 -8.16 6.08 2.82
N MET A 44 -6.93 6.50 3.04
CA MET A 44 -5.92 5.62 3.60
C MET A 44 -6.31 5.28 5.04
N ASP A 45 -6.41 6.29 5.87
CA ASP A 45 -6.79 6.24 7.27
C ASP A 45 -8.04 7.07 7.50
N LEU A 46 -9.09 6.49 8.10
CA LEU A 46 -10.27 7.23 8.49
C LEU A 46 -10.06 7.83 9.89
N LEU A 47 -10.07 9.15 9.98
CA LEU A 47 -10.09 9.85 11.24
C LEU A 47 -11.53 10.06 11.72
N SER A 48 -11.76 10.06 13.05
CA SER A 48 -13.10 10.22 13.62
C SER A 48 -13.77 11.56 13.25
N GLU A 49 -12.98 12.59 12.98
CA GLU A 49 -13.46 13.90 12.52
C GLU A 49 -13.96 13.89 11.06
N ASP A 50 -13.56 12.89 10.28
CA ASP A 50 -13.98 12.71 8.89
C ASP A 50 -15.21 11.81 8.76
N ASP A 51 -15.54 11.04 9.82
CA ASP A 51 -16.73 10.20 9.89
C ASP A 51 -17.92 11.02 10.42
N TYR A 52 -18.37 11.96 9.61
CA TYR A 52 -19.68 12.55 9.84
C TYR A 52 -20.69 11.87 8.94
N PHE A 53 -21.72 11.29 9.54
CA PHE A 53 -22.76 10.56 8.82
C PHE A 53 -23.26 11.36 7.60
N LYS A 54 -22.95 10.85 6.41
CA LYS A 54 -23.53 11.32 5.15
C LYS A 54 -24.48 10.28 4.62
N LYS A 55 -25.75 10.68 4.53
CA LYS A 55 -26.76 9.83 3.92
C LYS A 55 -26.31 9.45 2.49
N ASN A 56 -26.42 8.16 2.15
CA ASN A 56 -26.10 7.61 0.83
C ASN A 56 -24.60 7.69 0.44
N THR A 57 -23.70 7.76 1.40
CA THR A 57 -22.25 7.69 1.19
C THR A 57 -21.71 6.36 1.71
N LEU A 58 -20.79 5.75 0.97
CA LEU A 58 -19.94 4.66 1.43
C LEU A 58 -18.53 5.21 1.65
N ILE A 59 -17.95 4.93 2.80
CA ILE A 59 -16.52 5.14 3.03
C ILE A 59 -15.80 3.84 2.69
N ILE A 60 -14.71 3.94 1.94
CA ILE A 60 -13.76 2.84 1.73
C ILE A 60 -12.45 3.26 2.35
N THR A 61 -11.89 2.40 3.20
CA THR A 61 -10.59 2.64 3.84
C THR A 61 -9.57 1.61 3.39
N HIS A 62 -8.30 1.98 3.36
CA HIS A 62 -7.22 1.00 3.27
C HIS A 62 -6.99 0.39 4.64
N HIS A 63 -6.63 1.18 5.65
CA HIS A 63 -6.48 0.68 7.01
C HIS A 63 -7.83 0.53 7.74
N PRO A 64 -8.00 -0.53 8.57
CA PRO A 64 -9.17 -0.67 9.42
C PRO A 64 -9.30 0.52 10.37
N PRO A 65 -10.49 1.16 10.47
CA PRO A 65 -10.70 2.25 11.42
C PRO A 65 -10.44 1.82 12.87
N LEU A 66 -9.80 2.68 13.66
CA LEU A 66 -9.54 2.46 15.09
C LEU A 66 -10.73 2.83 16.00
N PHE A 67 -11.90 3.05 15.41
CA PHE A 67 -13.17 3.35 16.09
C PHE A 67 -14.32 2.73 15.29
N LYS A 68 -15.53 2.69 15.85
CA LYS A 68 -16.72 2.20 15.14
C LYS A 68 -17.30 3.33 14.27
N PRO A 69 -17.23 3.23 12.92
CA PRO A 69 -17.78 4.27 12.06
C PRO A 69 -19.30 4.35 12.11
N GLU A 70 -19.84 5.56 11.98
CA GLU A 70 -21.28 5.82 11.86
C GLU A 70 -21.75 5.72 10.40
N THR A 71 -20.91 6.17 9.46
CA THR A 71 -21.14 6.03 8.02
C THR A 71 -20.81 4.61 7.56
N PRO A 72 -21.59 3.98 6.66
CA PRO A 72 -21.20 2.70 6.09
C PRO A 72 -19.76 2.74 5.61
N THR A 73 -18.93 1.85 6.18
CA THR A 73 -17.50 1.80 5.92
C THR A 73 -17.07 0.38 5.57
N TYR A 74 -16.27 0.24 4.51
CA TYR A 74 -15.72 -1.01 4.03
C TYR A 74 -14.19 -0.90 3.93
N THR A 75 -13.47 -1.83 4.53
CA THR A 75 -12.00 -1.84 4.53
C THR A 75 -11.46 -2.84 3.52
N ILE A 76 -10.48 -2.41 2.72
CA ILE A 76 -9.74 -3.20 1.76
C ILE A 76 -8.25 -2.98 2.07
N HIS A 77 -7.60 -3.95 2.72
CA HIS A 77 -6.26 -3.81 3.28
C HIS A 77 -5.31 -4.88 2.72
N SER A 78 -4.89 -5.88 3.51
CA SER A 78 -3.91 -6.86 3.05
C SER A 78 -4.35 -7.66 1.82
N ASN A 79 -5.64 -7.87 1.62
CA ASN A 79 -6.17 -8.47 0.39
C ASN A 79 -5.86 -7.62 -0.87
N TRP A 80 -5.80 -6.28 -0.74
CA TRP A 80 -5.38 -5.38 -1.80
C TRP A 80 -3.87 -5.34 -1.99
N ASP A 81 -3.11 -5.52 -0.92
CA ASP A 81 -1.64 -5.55 -0.99
C ASP A 81 -1.12 -6.81 -1.68
N ILE A 82 -1.79 -7.94 -1.47
CA ILE A 82 -1.30 -9.23 -1.98
C ILE A 82 -1.86 -9.64 -3.34
N ILE A 83 -3.03 -9.12 -3.74
CA ILE A 83 -3.66 -9.48 -5.02
C ILE A 83 -2.84 -8.96 -6.20
N ASP A 84 -2.82 -9.72 -7.29
CA ASP A 84 -2.18 -9.28 -8.54
C ASP A 84 -2.92 -8.04 -9.11
N GLY A 85 -2.16 -7.02 -9.47
CA GLY A 85 -2.69 -5.73 -9.91
C GLY A 85 -3.07 -4.78 -8.77
N GLY A 86 -2.80 -5.14 -7.52
CA GLY A 86 -3.11 -4.36 -6.32
C GLY A 86 -2.07 -3.29 -5.95
N ALA A 87 -1.92 -3.03 -4.65
CA ALA A 87 -1.12 -1.91 -4.15
C ALA A 87 0.38 -2.06 -4.47
N ASN A 88 0.94 -3.27 -4.35
CA ASN A 88 2.34 -3.49 -4.65
C ASN A 88 2.68 -3.29 -6.13
N GLU A 89 1.81 -3.70 -7.06
CA GLU A 89 1.99 -3.42 -8.48
C GLU A 89 1.80 -1.94 -8.81
N ALA A 90 0.93 -1.23 -8.09
CA ALA A 90 0.80 0.22 -8.23
C ALA A 90 2.10 0.94 -7.84
N LEU A 91 2.75 0.49 -6.76
CA LEU A 91 4.06 1.01 -6.36
C LEU A 91 5.15 0.67 -7.40
N ALA A 92 5.17 -0.57 -7.93
CA ALA A 92 6.11 -0.97 -8.98
C ALA A 92 5.97 -0.09 -10.23
N GLU A 93 4.74 0.22 -10.64
CA GLU A 93 4.46 1.03 -11.83
C GLU A 93 4.96 2.47 -11.69
N ILE A 94 4.73 3.11 -10.53
CA ILE A 94 5.25 4.47 -10.26
C ILE A 94 6.79 4.50 -10.30
N LEU A 95 7.43 3.42 -9.86
CA LEU A 95 8.88 3.26 -9.91
C LEU A 95 9.40 2.81 -11.27
N ASN A 96 8.52 2.57 -12.26
CA ASN A 96 8.83 2.01 -13.57
C ASN A 96 9.60 0.68 -13.48
N LEU A 97 9.21 -0.20 -12.57
CA LEU A 97 9.81 -1.51 -12.34
C LEU A 97 8.93 -2.62 -12.90
N ASN A 98 9.55 -3.66 -13.47
CA ASN A 98 8.84 -4.83 -14.01
C ASN A 98 8.72 -5.90 -12.93
N VAL A 99 7.50 -6.25 -12.53
CA VAL A 99 7.25 -7.31 -11.53
C VAL A 99 7.61 -8.68 -12.11
N LEU A 100 8.40 -9.45 -11.34
CA LEU A 100 8.84 -10.81 -11.70
C LEU A 100 8.16 -11.88 -10.84
N ASP A 101 8.05 -11.66 -9.51
CA ASP A 101 7.59 -12.67 -8.55
C ASP A 101 7.10 -11.98 -7.26
N TYR A 102 6.46 -12.74 -6.38
CA TYR A 102 6.16 -12.32 -5.01
C TYR A 102 7.46 -12.23 -4.19
N PHE A 103 7.55 -11.20 -3.33
CA PHE A 103 8.67 -11.05 -2.42
C PHE A 103 8.62 -12.13 -1.32
N ASP A 104 7.51 -12.23 -0.61
CA ASP A 104 7.22 -13.36 0.28
C ASP A 104 6.24 -14.33 -0.41
N LYS A 105 6.75 -15.48 -0.82
CA LYS A 105 5.95 -16.49 -1.53
C LYS A 105 4.88 -17.16 -0.67
N LEU A 106 5.03 -17.10 0.65
CA LEU A 106 4.07 -17.71 1.56
C LEU A 106 2.83 -16.84 1.73
N THR A 107 3.04 -15.57 1.99
CA THR A 107 1.95 -14.59 2.23
C THR A 107 1.56 -13.81 0.98
N LYS A 108 2.39 -13.86 -0.08
CA LYS A 108 2.30 -13.03 -1.29
C LYS A 108 2.50 -11.53 -1.06
N ILE A 109 3.01 -11.15 0.11
CA ILE A 109 3.34 -9.74 0.42
C ILE A 109 4.53 -9.30 -0.43
N GLY A 110 4.44 -8.09 -0.95
CA GLY A 110 5.48 -7.45 -1.73
C GLY A 110 5.74 -8.08 -3.09
N ARG A 111 6.64 -7.47 -3.85
CA ARG A 111 7.05 -7.95 -5.17
C ARG A 111 8.56 -7.91 -5.31
N ILE A 112 9.10 -8.86 -6.05
CA ILE A 112 10.45 -8.80 -6.62
C ILE A 112 10.31 -8.27 -8.02
N CYS A 113 11.07 -7.22 -8.33
CA CYS A 113 11.02 -6.54 -9.61
C CYS A 113 12.38 -6.59 -10.31
N GLU A 114 12.36 -6.62 -11.64
CA GLU A 114 13.50 -6.39 -12.49
C GLU A 114 13.66 -4.89 -12.75
N SER A 115 14.91 -4.46 -12.84
CA SER A 115 15.28 -3.09 -13.16
C SER A 115 16.42 -3.09 -14.21
N ASP A 116 16.34 -2.16 -15.15
CA ASP A 116 17.41 -1.89 -16.14
C ASP A 116 18.10 -0.54 -15.86
N TYR A 117 17.94 -0.01 -14.63
CA TYR A 117 18.44 1.31 -14.24
C TYR A 117 19.81 1.22 -13.56
N THR A 118 20.61 2.27 -13.73
CA THR A 118 21.65 2.60 -12.76
C THR A 118 21.02 3.11 -11.47
N PHE A 119 21.75 3.04 -10.36
CA PHE A 119 21.24 3.57 -9.08
C PHE A 119 20.89 5.06 -9.18
N LYS A 120 21.66 5.83 -9.94
CA LYS A 120 21.36 7.26 -10.20
C LYS A 120 20.00 7.47 -10.88
N GLU A 121 19.67 6.66 -11.85
CA GLU A 121 18.40 6.75 -12.58
C GLU A 121 17.23 6.34 -11.69
N LEU A 122 17.35 5.22 -10.97
CA LEU A 122 16.33 4.77 -10.03
C LEU A 122 16.13 5.79 -8.90
N LYS A 123 17.22 6.31 -8.33
CA LYS A 123 17.18 7.39 -7.31
C LYS A 123 16.43 8.62 -7.83
N LYS A 124 16.64 8.99 -9.09
CA LYS A 124 15.91 10.10 -9.70
C LYS A 124 14.40 9.81 -9.79
N ILE A 125 14.02 8.61 -10.26
CA ILE A 125 12.60 8.20 -10.34
C ILE A 125 11.96 8.27 -8.95
N ILE A 126 12.65 7.76 -7.92
CA ILE A 126 12.17 7.79 -6.55
C ILE A 126 11.95 9.24 -6.07
N LEU A 127 12.95 10.10 -6.22
CA LEU A 127 12.89 11.50 -5.74
C LEU A 127 11.95 12.40 -6.55
N ASP A 128 11.64 12.03 -7.78
CA ASP A 128 10.62 12.73 -8.59
C ASP A 128 9.18 12.41 -8.11
N ASN A 129 8.98 11.27 -7.43
CA ASN A 129 7.65 10.80 -7.00
C ASN A 129 7.43 10.86 -5.48
N PHE A 130 8.50 10.81 -4.68
CA PHE A 130 8.41 10.71 -3.22
C PHE A 130 9.26 11.78 -2.53
N SER A 131 8.74 12.33 -1.42
CA SER A 131 9.43 13.28 -0.55
C SER A 131 9.89 12.60 0.74
N ASN A 132 10.88 13.21 1.43
CA ASN A 132 11.40 12.72 2.72
C ASN A 132 11.96 11.29 2.68
N VAL A 133 12.55 10.91 1.55
CA VAL A 133 13.13 9.58 1.35
C VAL A 133 14.40 9.41 2.19
N GLU A 134 14.49 8.31 2.93
CA GLU A 134 15.68 7.94 3.70
C GLU A 134 16.37 6.71 3.10
N ILE A 135 17.68 6.59 3.30
CA ILE A 135 18.48 5.48 2.77
C ILE A 135 19.40 4.88 3.83
N VAL A 136 19.51 3.56 3.82
CA VAL A 136 20.53 2.79 4.55
C VAL A 136 21.43 2.13 3.52
N ASN A 137 22.77 2.26 3.66
CA ASN A 137 23.77 1.78 2.72
C ASN A 137 23.60 2.37 1.31
N ASP A 138 23.97 3.64 1.16
CA ASP A 138 23.99 4.31 -0.14
C ASP A 138 24.90 3.58 -1.13
N LEU A 139 24.50 3.56 -2.39
CA LEU A 139 25.20 2.89 -3.48
C LEU A 139 25.91 3.89 -4.39
N ASP A 140 26.91 3.41 -5.15
CA ASP A 140 27.51 4.22 -6.20
C ASP A 140 26.49 4.53 -7.30
N ASP A 141 26.41 5.78 -7.73
CA ASP A 141 25.47 6.26 -8.75
C ASP A 141 25.56 5.47 -10.08
N SER A 142 26.72 4.89 -10.39
CA SER A 142 26.96 4.09 -11.61
C SER A 142 26.63 2.60 -11.48
N MET A 143 26.27 2.14 -10.27
CA MET A 143 25.91 0.75 -10.06
C MET A 143 24.64 0.37 -10.82
N GLU A 144 24.70 -0.70 -11.60
CA GLU A 144 23.51 -1.28 -12.23
C GLU A 144 22.64 -1.96 -11.18
N ILE A 145 21.37 -1.60 -11.14
CA ILE A 145 20.35 -2.22 -10.27
C ILE A 145 19.55 -3.19 -11.12
N LYS A 146 19.52 -4.46 -10.73
CA LYS A 146 18.86 -5.53 -11.51
C LYS A 146 17.65 -6.11 -10.78
N LYS A 147 17.70 -6.18 -9.45
CA LYS A 147 16.71 -6.88 -8.66
C LYS A 147 16.31 -6.07 -7.45
N VAL A 148 15.09 -5.58 -7.47
CA VAL A 148 14.52 -4.69 -6.46
C VAL A 148 13.37 -5.39 -5.74
N GLY A 149 13.42 -5.42 -4.40
CA GLY A 149 12.25 -5.75 -3.60
C GLY A 149 11.40 -4.51 -3.34
N ILE A 150 10.10 -4.64 -3.42
CA ILE A 150 9.17 -3.59 -3.02
C ILE A 150 8.08 -4.15 -2.10
N ILE A 151 7.74 -3.40 -1.06
CA ILE A 151 6.60 -3.70 -0.20
C ILE A 151 5.88 -2.38 0.09
N SER A 152 4.62 -2.28 -0.28
CA SER A 152 3.75 -1.18 0.08
C SER A 152 3.56 -1.15 1.61
N GLY A 153 3.70 0.01 2.25
CA GLY A 153 3.49 0.19 3.70
C GLY A 153 4.67 -0.23 4.57
N PHE A 154 4.52 -1.27 5.34
CA PHE A 154 5.25 -1.58 6.59
C PHE A 154 6.55 -2.40 6.46
N GLY A 155 7.02 -2.72 5.26
CA GLY A 155 8.03 -3.78 5.06
C GLY A 155 9.35 -3.57 5.80
N LEU A 156 9.81 -2.33 5.96
CA LEU A 156 11.12 -2.08 6.58
C LEU A 156 11.14 -2.19 8.11
N LYS A 157 9.99 -2.29 8.78
CA LYS A 157 9.98 -2.55 10.24
C LYS A 157 10.15 -4.01 10.60
N ASN A 158 9.99 -4.93 9.64
CA ASN A 158 10.05 -6.36 9.89
C ASN A 158 11.46 -6.93 9.62
N PRO A 159 12.22 -7.36 10.66
CA PRO A 159 13.57 -7.92 10.49
C PRO A 159 13.61 -9.16 9.59
N ASP A 160 12.53 -9.95 9.53
CA ASP A 160 12.48 -11.16 8.70
C ASP A 160 12.39 -10.81 7.22
N TYR A 161 11.75 -9.69 6.87
CA TYR A 161 11.76 -9.18 5.49
C TYR A 161 13.13 -8.65 5.08
N ILE A 162 13.90 -8.07 6.01
CA ILE A 162 15.26 -7.64 5.71
C ILE A 162 16.15 -8.87 5.42
N ARG A 163 16.00 -9.97 6.19
CA ARG A 163 16.70 -11.24 5.92
C ARG A 163 16.24 -11.88 4.62
N LEU A 164 14.94 -11.90 4.37
CA LEU A 164 14.37 -12.44 3.13
C LEU A 164 14.86 -11.69 1.88
N ALA A 165 15.06 -10.36 1.98
CA ALA A 165 15.64 -9.57 0.91
C ALA A 165 17.09 -9.97 0.61
N ASP A 166 17.91 -10.20 1.64
CA ASP A 166 19.27 -10.71 1.51
C ASP A 166 19.29 -12.14 0.94
N GLU A 167 18.43 -13.04 1.44
CA GLU A 167 18.28 -14.41 0.93
C GLU A 167 17.83 -14.50 -0.53
N ASN A 168 17.06 -13.51 -0.98
CA ASN A 168 16.64 -13.39 -2.38
C ASN A 168 17.68 -12.72 -3.28
N ASP A 169 18.87 -12.38 -2.76
CA ASP A 169 19.94 -11.66 -3.48
C ASP A 169 19.42 -10.37 -4.14
N LEU A 170 18.66 -9.55 -3.39
CA LEU A 170 18.20 -8.26 -3.88
C LEU A 170 19.30 -7.20 -3.80
N ASP A 171 19.40 -6.34 -4.81
CA ASP A 171 20.28 -5.17 -4.77
C ASP A 171 19.82 -4.16 -3.74
N LEU A 172 18.48 -4.00 -3.60
CA LEU A 172 17.87 -3.12 -2.61
C LEU A 172 16.40 -3.50 -2.32
N LEU A 173 15.90 -3.03 -1.16
CA LEU A 173 14.50 -3.15 -0.75
C LEU A 173 13.91 -1.76 -0.53
N ILE A 174 12.76 -1.48 -1.16
CA ILE A 174 12.00 -0.22 -1.05
C ILE A 174 10.71 -0.49 -0.30
N SER A 175 10.43 0.28 0.76
CA SER A 175 9.17 0.19 1.52
C SER A 175 9.03 1.38 2.48
N GLY A 176 8.16 1.26 3.50
CA GLY A 176 8.01 2.19 4.60
C GLY A 176 8.37 1.61 5.96
N ASP A 177 8.19 2.40 7.01
CA ASP A 177 8.35 2.03 8.41
C ASP A 177 9.78 1.59 8.80
N LEU A 178 10.81 2.28 8.31
CA LEU A 178 12.19 2.02 8.71
C LEU A 178 12.38 2.20 10.21
N THR A 179 13.00 1.21 10.86
CA THR A 179 13.33 1.28 12.28
C THR A 179 14.85 1.28 12.50
N GLN A 180 15.28 1.75 13.68
CA GLN A 180 16.68 1.69 14.06
C GLN A 180 17.22 0.24 14.06
N GLU A 181 16.41 -0.72 14.49
CA GLU A 181 16.79 -2.15 14.53
C GLU A 181 17.06 -2.70 13.14
N THR A 182 16.11 -2.49 12.21
CA THR A 182 16.23 -3.00 10.83
C THR A 182 17.31 -2.28 10.05
N ALA A 183 17.55 -0.99 10.30
CA ALA A 183 18.68 -0.25 9.74
C ALA A 183 20.03 -0.85 10.16
N ILE A 184 20.18 -1.23 11.45
CA ILE A 184 21.39 -1.89 11.95
C ILE A 184 21.57 -3.28 11.28
N LEU A 185 20.48 -4.04 11.17
CA LEU A 185 20.50 -5.34 10.48
C LEU A 185 20.96 -5.19 9.02
N ALA A 186 20.36 -4.26 8.28
CA ALA A 186 20.73 -3.98 6.89
C ALA A 186 22.19 -3.53 6.74
N LYS A 187 22.71 -2.72 7.70
CA LYS A 187 24.14 -2.36 7.74
C LYS A 187 25.04 -3.60 7.84
N ASN A 188 24.68 -4.56 8.69
CA ASN A 188 25.44 -5.78 8.89
C ASN A 188 25.40 -6.72 7.67
N LEU A 189 24.26 -6.76 6.97
CA LEU A 189 24.06 -7.54 5.74
C LEU A 189 24.61 -6.81 4.50
N LYS A 190 24.93 -5.52 4.59
CA LYS A 190 25.27 -4.64 3.47
C LYS A 190 24.15 -4.50 2.44
N LEU A 191 22.91 -4.74 2.83
CA LEU A 191 21.72 -4.57 2.02
C LEU A 191 21.32 -3.09 2.00
N THR A 192 20.99 -2.57 0.83
CA THR A 192 20.44 -1.22 0.70
C THR A 192 18.95 -1.21 0.99
N LEU A 193 18.52 -0.30 1.88
CA LEU A 193 17.11 -0.04 2.15
C LEU A 193 16.76 1.39 1.74
N ILE A 194 15.60 1.56 1.12
CA ILE A 194 15.03 2.87 0.80
C ILE A 194 13.68 2.99 1.49
N ASN A 195 13.57 3.95 2.41
CA ASN A 195 12.34 4.25 3.13
C ASN A 195 11.61 5.40 2.45
N LEU A 196 10.44 5.09 1.90
CA LEU A 196 9.53 6.07 1.28
C LEU A 196 8.55 6.67 2.29
N GLY A 197 8.41 6.05 3.47
CA GLY A 197 7.31 6.25 4.40
C GLY A 197 6.16 5.27 4.15
N HIS A 198 5.43 4.94 5.23
CA HIS A 198 4.30 4.00 5.19
C HIS A 198 3.22 4.52 4.23
N HIS A 199 2.63 5.66 4.59
CA HIS A 199 1.56 6.31 3.84
C HIS A 199 1.95 6.56 2.37
N GLU A 200 3.13 7.14 2.15
CA GLU A 200 3.61 7.51 0.81
C GLU A 200 3.74 6.29 -0.12
N SER A 201 4.20 5.16 0.40
CA SER A 201 4.36 3.94 -0.39
C SER A 201 3.03 3.26 -0.74
N GLU A 202 1.95 3.55 -0.01
CA GLU A 202 0.61 2.99 -0.22
C GLU A 202 -0.31 3.87 -1.07
N VAL A 203 -0.06 5.19 -1.13
CA VAL A 203 -0.87 6.13 -1.92
C VAL A 203 -1.07 5.69 -3.38
N PRO A 204 -0.08 5.15 -4.11
CA PRO A 204 -0.31 4.62 -5.44
C PRO A 204 -1.42 3.55 -5.50
N GLY A 205 -1.45 2.65 -4.51
CA GLY A 205 -2.49 1.62 -4.38
C GLY A 205 -3.87 2.21 -4.10
N LEU A 206 -3.95 3.30 -3.31
CA LEU A 206 -5.21 3.98 -3.02
C LEU A 206 -5.83 4.59 -4.30
N TYR A 207 -5.02 5.20 -5.15
CA TYR A 207 -5.47 5.76 -6.44
C TYR A 207 -5.85 4.66 -7.42
N ARG A 208 -5.08 3.57 -7.52
CA ARG A 208 -5.43 2.41 -8.36
C ARG A 208 -6.76 1.76 -7.93
N LEU A 209 -7.03 1.67 -6.63
CA LEU A 209 -8.33 1.21 -6.15
C LEU A 209 -9.46 2.17 -6.57
N ALA A 210 -9.18 3.50 -6.73
CA ALA A 210 -10.14 4.45 -7.27
C ALA A 210 -10.53 4.09 -8.70
N GLU A 211 -9.55 3.86 -9.54
CA GLU A 211 -9.76 3.51 -10.95
C GLU A 211 -10.59 2.23 -11.08
N LEU A 212 -10.33 1.22 -10.24
CA LEU A 212 -11.13 -0.01 -10.21
C LEU A 212 -12.60 0.26 -9.88
N LEU A 213 -12.88 1.20 -8.97
CA LEU A 213 -14.24 1.55 -8.56
C LEU A 213 -14.99 2.46 -9.56
N GLU A 214 -14.30 3.08 -10.51
CA GLU A 214 -14.94 3.83 -11.60
C GLU A 214 -15.88 2.96 -12.46
N GLU A 215 -15.63 1.63 -12.50
CA GLU A 215 -16.54 0.68 -13.17
C GLU A 215 -17.97 0.70 -12.58
N LEU A 216 -18.16 1.22 -11.37
CA LEU A 216 -19.49 1.30 -10.71
C LEU A 216 -20.35 2.47 -11.17
N ASP A 217 -19.82 3.41 -11.95
CA ASP A 217 -20.52 4.65 -12.37
C ASP A 217 -21.11 5.43 -11.17
N ILE A 218 -20.36 5.47 -10.05
CA ILE A 218 -20.70 6.22 -8.84
C ILE A 218 -19.60 7.25 -8.62
N GLU A 219 -19.97 8.47 -8.20
CA GLU A 219 -19.01 9.50 -7.80
C GLU A 219 -18.06 8.96 -6.74
N CYS A 220 -16.75 8.95 -7.05
CA CYS A 220 -15.69 8.45 -6.18
C CYS A 220 -14.66 9.55 -5.93
N GLU A 221 -14.45 9.91 -4.66
CA GLU A 221 -13.47 10.91 -4.21
C GLU A 221 -12.37 10.22 -3.40
N VAL A 222 -11.11 10.46 -3.76
CA VAL A 222 -9.95 10.07 -2.94
C VAL A 222 -9.63 11.22 -1.99
N ILE A 223 -9.56 10.92 -0.70
CA ILE A 223 -9.18 11.88 0.34
C ILE A 223 -7.86 11.42 0.93
N ASP A 224 -6.78 12.00 0.40
CA ASP A 224 -5.42 11.74 0.84
C ASP A 224 -5.07 12.67 2.00
N LYS A 225 -5.20 12.16 3.23
CA LYS A 225 -4.82 12.84 4.46
C LYS A 225 -3.74 12.04 5.17
N LYS A 226 -2.68 12.73 5.56
CA LYS A 226 -1.60 12.15 6.37
C LYS A 226 -1.93 12.33 7.85
N PRO A 227 -1.92 11.24 8.65
CA PRO A 227 -2.10 11.35 10.11
C PRO A 227 -0.85 11.91 10.82
N ILE A 228 0.30 11.90 10.15
CA ILE A 228 1.58 12.40 10.67
C ILE A 228 1.98 13.63 9.86
N GLU A 229 2.16 14.75 10.57
CA GLU A 229 2.62 16.01 10.00
C GLU A 229 4.12 16.19 10.25
N VAL A 230 4.81 16.85 9.33
CA VAL A 230 6.22 17.23 9.53
C VAL A 230 6.26 18.54 10.30
N LEU A 231 6.99 18.56 11.41
CA LEU A 231 7.24 19.80 12.16
C LEU A 231 8.25 20.65 11.38
N GLU A 232 7.84 21.86 11.00
CA GLU A 232 8.69 22.85 10.32
C GLU A 232 9.35 23.84 11.32
#